data_e928790f7e83fe272d8b3cdf3e5ae1a6
#
_entry.id   e928790f7e83fe272d8b3cdf3e5ae1a6
#
_cell.length_a   1.000
_cell.length_b   1.000
_cell.length_c   1.000
_cell.angle_alpha   90.00
_cell.angle_beta   90.00
_cell.angle_gamma   90.00
#
_symmetry.space_group_name_H-M   'P 1'
#
loop_
_entity.id
_entity.type
_entity.pdbx_description
1 polymer ?
#
loop_
_entity_poly.entity_id
_entity_poly.type
_entity_poly.pdbx_seq_one_letter_code
_entity_poly.pdbx_strand_id
1 'polypeptide(L)'
;MILKTCKQASAWAVVICLTLFLGGCYSFSGTNISADVKSISITNFNNASGQGPASLQQWVTEDFRDYFQRNTNLRVMPQGGDLQIEGQIMGYSFSPAAIQRTDSPANQGGLDQAGANRLTITVQVKYTDTKNPANSFDQSFNSFFDFPANQDINQINRGQINQIMDRLIYNVFTKTVANW
;
A
#
# COMPACT_ATOMS: atom_id res chain seq x y z
N MET A 1 -1.65 -68.17 0.53
CA MET A 1 -1.45 -67.00 -0.36
C MET A 1 -2.25 -65.78 0.04
N ILE A 2 -3.29 -65.89 0.84
CA ILE A 2 -4.23 -64.83 1.25
C ILE A 2 -3.67 -63.92 2.37
N LEU A 3 -2.77 -64.39 3.23
CA LEU A 3 -2.21 -63.58 4.36
C LEU A 3 -1.20 -62.51 3.93
N LYS A 4 -0.54 -62.66 2.77
CA LYS A 4 0.41 -61.64 2.30
C LYS A 4 -0.28 -60.42 1.67
N THR A 5 -1.45 -60.61 1.06
CA THR A 5 -2.22 -59.51 0.45
C THR A 5 -2.90 -58.64 1.48
N CYS A 6 -3.30 -59.18 2.65
CA CYS A 6 -3.91 -58.41 3.73
C CYS A 6 -2.92 -57.47 4.42
N LYS A 7 -1.65 -57.88 4.58
CA LYS A 7 -0.58 -57.02 5.13
C LYS A 7 -0.18 -55.87 4.19
N GLN A 8 -0.21 -56.13 2.89
CA GLN A 8 0.08 -55.11 1.89
C GLN A 8 -1.05 -54.06 1.83
N ALA A 9 -2.32 -54.50 1.89
CA ALA A 9 -3.45 -53.56 1.89
C ALA A 9 -3.46 -52.64 3.10
N SER A 10 -3.08 -53.17 4.28
CA SER A 10 -3.02 -52.35 5.53
C SER A 10 -1.85 -51.34 5.45
N ALA A 11 -0.72 -51.68 4.86
CA ALA A 11 0.40 -50.77 4.65
C ALA A 11 0.02 -49.61 3.74
N TRP A 12 -0.70 -49.86 2.65
CA TRP A 12 -1.18 -48.85 1.72
C TRP A 12 -2.21 -47.91 2.37
N ALA A 13 -3.11 -48.42 3.20
CA ALA A 13 -4.08 -47.65 3.96
C ALA A 13 -3.42 -46.69 4.95
N VAL A 14 -2.34 -47.09 5.61
CA VAL A 14 -1.58 -46.24 6.53
C VAL A 14 -0.85 -45.13 5.78
N VAL A 15 -0.28 -45.43 4.61
CA VAL A 15 0.38 -44.40 3.79
C VAL A 15 -0.61 -43.37 3.28
N ILE A 16 -1.79 -43.79 2.82
CA ILE A 16 -2.87 -42.87 2.37
C ILE A 16 -3.38 -42.02 3.54
N CYS A 17 -3.53 -42.58 4.72
CA CYS A 17 -3.96 -41.84 5.91
C CYS A 17 -2.90 -40.79 6.33
N LEU A 18 -1.61 -41.15 6.24
CA LEU A 18 -0.50 -40.27 6.59
C LEU A 18 -0.37 -39.08 5.62
N THR A 19 -0.67 -39.29 4.32
CA THR A 19 -0.65 -38.19 3.31
C THR A 19 -1.82 -37.21 3.49
N LEU A 20 -2.96 -37.65 4.02
CA LEU A 20 -4.11 -36.80 4.30
C LEU A 20 -3.89 -35.86 5.50
N PHE A 21 -3.02 -36.24 6.45
CA PHE A 21 -2.68 -35.39 7.60
C PHE A 21 -1.65 -34.31 7.29
N LEU A 22 -0.95 -34.36 6.16
CA LEU A 22 0.02 -33.35 5.73
C LEU A 22 -0.59 -32.16 4.96
N GLY A 23 -1.89 -32.16 4.74
CA GLY A 23 -2.65 -31.06 4.17
C GLY A 23 -2.89 -29.95 5.21
N GLY A 24 -1.88 -29.52 5.96
CA GLY A 24 -1.95 -28.36 6.81
C GLY A 24 -2.27 -27.13 5.98
N CYS A 25 -3.44 -26.52 6.21
CA CYS A 25 -3.79 -25.21 5.65
C CYS A 25 -2.74 -24.18 6.11
N TYR A 26 -1.73 -23.96 5.31
CA TYR A 26 -0.86 -22.80 5.46
C TYR A 26 -1.69 -21.58 5.06
N SER A 27 -2.35 -20.96 6.04
CA SER A 27 -2.92 -19.62 5.88
C SER A 27 -1.79 -18.60 5.97
N PHE A 28 -1.24 -18.24 4.84
CA PHE A 28 -0.30 -17.12 4.74
C PHE A 28 -1.09 -15.81 4.79
N SER A 29 -1.40 -15.34 5.99
CA SER A 29 -1.82 -13.95 6.18
C SER A 29 -0.57 -13.09 6.07
N GLY A 30 -0.40 -12.39 4.94
CA GLY A 30 0.75 -11.52 4.66
C GLY A 30 0.83 -10.26 5.55
N THR A 31 0.19 -10.27 6.72
CA THR A 31 0.20 -9.20 7.70
C THR A 31 0.77 -9.73 9.01
N ASN A 32 1.80 -9.05 9.54
CA ASN A 32 2.41 -9.37 10.83
C ASN A 32 1.68 -8.68 12.00
N ILE A 33 0.35 -8.69 11.93
CA ILE A 33 -0.50 -8.09 12.97
C ILE A 33 -0.64 -9.09 14.13
N SER A 34 -0.33 -8.64 15.35
CA SER A 34 -0.52 -9.44 16.56
C SER A 34 -2.00 -9.84 16.73
N ALA A 35 -2.27 -11.06 17.22
CA ALA A 35 -3.63 -11.60 17.35
C ALA A 35 -4.55 -10.80 18.30
N ASP A 36 -3.99 -9.98 19.15
CA ASP A 36 -4.70 -9.09 20.10
C ASP A 36 -5.10 -7.74 19.47
N VAL A 37 -4.59 -7.42 18.29
CA VAL A 37 -5.00 -6.23 17.54
C VAL A 37 -6.25 -6.54 16.72
N LYS A 38 -7.34 -5.85 16.99
CA LYS A 38 -8.66 -6.09 16.39
C LYS A 38 -9.19 -4.90 15.60
N SER A 39 -8.64 -3.73 15.83
CA SER A 39 -9.18 -2.48 15.31
C SER A 39 -8.09 -1.51 14.87
N ILE A 40 -8.44 -0.69 13.87
CA ILE A 40 -7.61 0.40 13.40
C ILE A 40 -8.46 1.66 13.30
N SER A 41 -7.93 2.77 13.80
CA SER A 41 -8.53 4.09 13.57
C SER A 41 -7.71 4.90 12.58
N ILE A 42 -8.39 5.48 11.60
CA ILE A 42 -7.80 6.36 10.59
C ILE A 42 -8.55 7.69 10.68
N THR A 43 -7.86 8.70 11.23
CA THR A 43 -8.41 10.05 11.35
C THR A 43 -8.48 10.73 9.98
N ASN A 44 -9.26 11.80 9.89
CA ASN A 44 -9.30 12.59 8.67
C ASN A 44 -7.93 13.24 8.43
N PHE A 45 -7.40 13.04 7.23
CA PHE A 45 -6.18 13.72 6.81
C PHE A 45 -6.44 15.22 6.66
N ASN A 46 -5.49 16.01 7.11
CA ASN A 46 -5.52 17.46 6.94
C ASN A 46 -4.62 17.87 5.78
N ASN A 47 -5.06 18.82 4.96
CA ASN A 47 -4.23 19.36 3.89
C ASN A 47 -3.45 20.59 4.38
N ALA A 48 -2.24 20.35 4.88
CA ALA A 48 -1.33 21.40 5.35
C ALA A 48 -0.55 22.06 4.20
N SER A 49 -0.51 21.44 2.99
CA SER A 49 0.16 22.03 1.83
C SER A 49 -0.55 23.27 1.28
N GLY A 50 -1.86 23.39 1.53
CA GLY A 50 -2.69 24.43 0.93
C GLY A 50 -2.87 24.32 -0.59
N GLN A 51 -2.35 23.25 -1.22
CA GLN A 51 -2.37 23.05 -2.65
C GLN A 51 -3.19 21.80 -3.03
N GLY A 52 -3.50 21.68 -4.33
CA GLY A 52 -4.29 20.60 -4.87
C GLY A 52 -5.79 20.85 -4.83
N PRO A 53 -6.61 19.92 -5.32
CA PRO A 53 -8.07 20.06 -5.34
C PRO A 53 -8.64 20.12 -3.91
N ALA A 54 -9.72 20.87 -3.71
CA ALA A 54 -10.38 21.03 -2.40
C ALA A 54 -10.80 19.68 -1.77
N SER A 55 -11.10 18.69 -2.59
CA SER A 55 -11.49 17.34 -2.16
C SER A 55 -10.31 16.44 -1.81
N LEU A 56 -9.05 16.89 -1.97
CA LEU A 56 -7.86 16.05 -1.82
C LEU A 56 -7.79 15.36 -0.45
N GLN A 57 -8.04 16.11 0.62
CA GLN A 57 -8.04 15.56 1.99
C GLN A 57 -9.08 14.46 2.21
N GLN A 58 -10.26 14.63 1.60
CA GLN A 58 -11.32 13.62 1.66
C GLN A 58 -10.91 12.37 0.90
N TRP A 59 -10.41 12.53 -0.34
CA TRP A 59 -9.97 11.41 -1.16
C TRP A 59 -8.86 10.60 -0.50
N VAL A 60 -7.84 11.27 0.04
CA VAL A 60 -6.75 10.62 0.75
C VAL A 60 -7.28 9.82 1.95
N THR A 61 -8.18 10.41 2.74
CA THR A 61 -8.77 9.75 3.91
C THR A 61 -9.55 8.50 3.53
N GLU A 62 -10.40 8.61 2.50
CA GLU A 62 -11.21 7.50 1.98
C GLU A 62 -10.32 6.38 1.43
N ASP A 63 -9.33 6.72 0.60
CA ASP A 63 -8.43 5.75 -0.02
C ASP A 63 -7.63 4.98 1.04
N PHE A 64 -7.16 5.65 2.11
CA PHE A 64 -6.52 4.97 3.25
C PHE A 64 -7.47 4.01 3.96
N ARG A 65 -8.70 4.43 4.29
CA ARG A 65 -9.68 3.58 4.96
C ARG A 65 -10.05 2.37 4.12
N ASP A 66 -10.34 2.59 2.85
CA ASP A 66 -10.71 1.54 1.91
C ASP A 66 -9.57 0.53 1.72
N TYR A 67 -8.32 1.01 1.65
CA TYR A 67 -7.17 0.12 1.49
C TYR A 67 -6.98 -0.79 2.70
N PHE A 68 -6.99 -0.22 3.92
CA PHE A 68 -6.84 -1.01 5.14
C PHE A 68 -8.02 -1.96 5.37
N GLN A 69 -9.24 -1.54 5.06
CA GLN A 69 -10.44 -2.38 5.16
C GLN A 69 -10.39 -3.59 4.22
N ARG A 70 -9.86 -3.41 3.01
CA ARG A 70 -9.76 -4.51 2.02
C ARG A 70 -8.58 -5.46 2.27
N ASN A 71 -7.51 -4.96 2.85
CA ASN A 71 -6.25 -5.72 2.98
C ASN A 71 -5.97 -6.21 4.40
N THR A 72 -6.86 -5.96 5.37
CA THR A 72 -6.76 -6.47 6.74
C THR A 72 -8.11 -6.96 7.23
N ASN A 73 -8.08 -7.79 8.29
CA ASN A 73 -9.28 -8.20 9.01
C ASN A 73 -9.61 -7.25 10.18
N LEU A 74 -8.99 -6.05 10.22
CA LEU A 74 -9.19 -5.08 11.27
C LEU A 74 -10.51 -4.33 11.08
N ARG A 75 -11.18 -4.05 12.19
CA ARG A 75 -12.34 -3.16 12.18
C ARG A 75 -11.86 -1.72 12.05
N VAL A 76 -12.20 -1.07 10.93
CA VAL A 76 -11.92 0.36 10.76
C VAL A 76 -12.87 1.18 11.63
N MET A 77 -12.32 2.06 12.45
CA MET A 77 -13.04 2.92 13.40
C MET A 77 -12.67 4.38 13.18
N PRO A 78 -13.55 5.34 13.51
CA PRO A 78 -13.19 6.75 13.38
C PRO A 78 -12.14 7.21 14.40
N GLN A 79 -12.12 6.61 15.61
CA GLN A 79 -11.19 6.94 16.69
C GLN A 79 -11.00 5.74 17.63
N GLY A 80 -9.90 5.72 18.38
CA GLY A 80 -9.71 4.79 19.51
C GLY A 80 -9.44 3.34 19.11
N GLY A 81 -8.89 3.09 17.91
CA GLY A 81 -8.45 1.76 17.50
C GLY A 81 -7.19 1.30 18.24
N ASP A 82 -6.94 -0.02 18.22
CA ASP A 82 -5.69 -0.60 18.72
C ASP A 82 -4.49 -0.07 17.94
N LEU A 83 -4.66 0.08 16.62
CA LEU A 83 -3.76 0.81 15.73
C LEU A 83 -4.38 2.15 15.40
N GLN A 84 -3.56 3.19 15.32
CA GLN A 84 -4.03 4.54 15.02
C GLN A 84 -3.17 5.16 13.94
N ILE A 85 -3.80 5.70 12.91
CA ILE A 85 -3.15 6.46 11.83
C ILE A 85 -3.70 7.88 11.84
N GLU A 86 -2.81 8.82 12.03
CA GLU A 86 -3.05 10.26 11.87
C GLU A 86 -2.19 10.75 10.71
N GLY A 87 -2.72 11.57 9.83
CA GLY A 87 -1.97 12.02 8.66
C GLY A 87 -2.21 13.46 8.26
N GLN A 88 -1.18 14.03 7.63
CA GLN A 88 -1.22 15.37 7.05
C GLN A 88 -0.62 15.35 5.65
N ILE A 89 -1.28 15.99 4.69
CA ILE A 89 -0.74 16.21 3.35
C ILE A 89 0.19 17.43 3.43
N MET A 90 1.50 17.15 3.32
CA MET A 90 2.54 18.17 3.46
C MET A 90 2.96 18.78 2.13
N GLY A 91 2.70 18.08 1.01
CA GLY A 91 3.09 18.54 -0.31
C GLY A 91 2.17 18.03 -1.41
N TYR A 92 1.92 18.92 -2.36
CA TYR A 92 1.27 18.65 -3.64
C TYR A 92 1.99 19.50 -4.67
N SER A 93 3.06 18.96 -5.26
CA SER A 93 3.93 19.71 -6.16
C SER A 93 3.89 19.17 -7.58
N PHE A 94 3.73 20.07 -8.53
CA PHE A 94 3.73 19.77 -9.96
C PHE A 94 4.90 20.52 -10.60
N SER A 95 5.84 19.79 -11.17
CA SER A 95 7.08 20.34 -11.72
C SER A 95 7.52 19.58 -12.98
N PRO A 96 8.26 20.20 -13.88
CA PRO A 96 8.87 19.49 -15.00
C PRO A 96 9.73 18.32 -14.51
N ALA A 97 9.53 17.14 -15.08
CA ALA A 97 10.42 15.99 -14.86
C ALA A 97 11.64 16.16 -15.78
N ALA A 98 12.84 15.93 -15.22
CA ALA A 98 14.07 15.98 -16.00
C ALA A 98 14.02 14.94 -17.12
N ILE A 99 14.34 15.36 -18.34
CA ILE A 99 14.43 14.48 -19.49
C ILE A 99 15.68 13.62 -19.32
N GLN A 100 15.53 12.30 -19.40
CA GLN A 100 16.66 11.45 -19.79
C GLN A 100 16.91 11.71 -21.28
N ARG A 101 18.07 12.30 -21.61
CA ARG A 101 18.56 12.30 -22.98
C ARG A 101 18.62 10.86 -23.45
N THR A 102 17.77 10.51 -24.41
CA THR A 102 18.01 9.33 -25.22
C THR A 102 19.10 9.76 -26.21
N ASP A 103 20.32 9.32 -25.96
CA ASP A 103 21.43 9.47 -26.88
C ASP A 103 21.14 8.67 -28.16
N SER A 104 20.27 9.21 -29.01
CA SER A 104 20.00 8.67 -30.35
C SER A 104 20.75 9.55 -31.35
N PRO A 105 21.74 9.01 -32.09
CA PRO A 105 22.53 9.79 -33.04
C PRO A 105 21.75 10.43 -34.19
N ALA A 106 20.45 10.16 -34.28
CA ALA A 106 19.61 10.55 -35.42
C ALA A 106 18.94 11.94 -35.28
N ASN A 107 19.03 12.63 -34.12
CA ASN A 107 18.40 13.95 -33.91
C ASN A 107 19.42 15.04 -33.57
N GLN A 108 20.25 15.40 -34.55
CA GLN A 108 20.99 16.66 -34.53
C GLN A 108 19.99 17.78 -34.84
N GLY A 109 19.47 18.47 -33.83
CA GLY A 109 18.65 19.68 -33.98
C GLY A 109 17.31 19.67 -33.23
N GLY A 110 17.02 18.69 -32.40
CA GLY A 110 15.82 18.69 -31.57
C GLY A 110 15.96 19.63 -30.39
N LEU A 111 15.04 20.58 -30.26
CA LEU A 111 14.82 21.34 -29.03
C LEU A 111 14.56 20.35 -27.88
N ASP A 112 15.28 20.50 -26.77
CA ASP A 112 15.06 19.78 -25.54
C ASP A 112 13.63 20.04 -25.06
N GLN A 113 12.65 19.24 -25.49
CA GLN A 113 11.31 19.31 -24.97
C GLN A 113 11.31 18.55 -23.64
N ALA A 114 10.94 19.26 -22.56
CA ALA A 114 10.57 18.61 -21.32
C ALA A 114 9.47 17.59 -21.62
N GLY A 115 9.83 16.29 -21.61
CA GLY A 115 8.93 15.25 -22.11
C GLY A 115 7.81 14.92 -21.14
N ALA A 116 7.90 15.39 -19.87
CA ALA A 116 6.92 15.06 -18.83
C ALA A 116 6.89 16.12 -17.71
N ASN A 117 5.76 16.22 -17.07
CA ASN A 117 5.57 16.91 -15.80
C ASN A 117 5.34 15.88 -14.69
N ARG A 118 5.87 16.11 -13.50
CA ARG A 118 5.74 15.22 -12.35
C ARG A 118 4.84 15.83 -11.29
N LEU A 119 3.78 15.12 -10.91
CA LEU A 119 3.04 15.40 -9.70
C LEU A 119 3.59 14.55 -8.57
N THR A 120 4.04 15.18 -7.49
CA THR A 120 4.47 14.52 -6.27
C THR A 120 3.51 14.86 -5.13
N ILE A 121 3.01 13.84 -4.43
CA ILE A 121 2.22 13.99 -3.21
C ILE A 121 3.06 13.49 -2.05
N THR A 122 3.16 14.30 -1.00
CA THR A 122 3.88 13.99 0.22
C THR A 122 2.92 14.00 1.41
N VAL A 123 2.93 12.93 2.18
CA VAL A 123 2.07 12.78 3.36
C VAL A 123 2.93 12.46 4.58
N GLN A 124 2.76 13.20 5.65
CA GLN A 124 3.30 12.84 6.97
C GLN A 124 2.31 11.90 7.64
N VAL A 125 2.78 10.75 8.10
CA VAL A 125 1.97 9.74 8.78
C VAL A 125 2.53 9.46 10.15
N LYS A 126 1.70 9.68 11.17
CA LYS A 126 1.96 9.26 12.53
C LYS A 126 1.16 7.98 12.79
N TYR A 127 1.88 6.90 12.99
CA TYR A 127 1.33 5.60 13.34
C TYR A 127 1.58 5.29 14.80
N THR A 128 0.54 4.89 15.50
CA THR A 128 0.62 4.50 16.92
C THR A 128 0.06 3.09 17.08
N ASP A 129 0.88 2.19 17.56
CA ASP A 129 0.48 0.85 17.99
C ASP A 129 0.31 0.87 19.51
N THR A 130 -0.94 0.77 20.00
CA THR A 130 -1.25 0.81 21.44
C THR A 130 -0.89 -0.48 22.17
N LYS A 131 -0.73 -1.59 21.43
CA LYS A 131 -0.35 -2.89 21.99
C LYS A 131 1.17 -3.06 22.05
N ASN A 132 1.86 -2.52 21.05
CA ASN A 132 3.33 -2.52 21.01
C ASN A 132 3.87 -1.14 20.59
N PRO A 133 4.07 -0.21 21.54
CA PRO A 133 4.53 1.14 21.26
C PRO A 133 5.86 1.23 20.49
N ALA A 134 6.69 0.18 20.55
CA ALA A 134 7.96 0.13 19.82
C ALA A 134 7.78 0.12 18.29
N ASN A 135 6.60 -0.28 17.80
CA ASN A 135 6.26 -0.26 16.38
C ASN A 135 5.77 1.11 15.91
N SER A 136 5.53 2.05 16.84
CA SER A 136 5.00 3.37 16.50
C SER A 136 6.08 4.21 15.80
N PHE A 137 5.64 5.03 14.84
CA PHE A 137 6.54 5.94 14.12
C PHE A 137 5.81 7.20 13.68
N ASP A 138 6.59 8.23 13.36
CA ASP A 138 6.15 9.46 12.70
C ASP A 138 7.08 9.72 11.52
N GLN A 139 6.57 9.54 10.29
CA GLN A 139 7.41 9.53 9.08
C GLN A 139 6.68 10.13 7.89
N SER A 140 7.46 10.77 7.02
CA SER A 140 6.99 11.28 5.74
C SER A 140 7.10 10.21 4.64
N PHE A 141 6.04 10.10 3.85
CA PHE A 141 5.97 9.24 2.67
C PHE A 141 5.64 10.09 1.46
N ASN A 142 6.27 9.79 0.34
CA ASN A 142 5.96 10.45 -0.91
C ASN A 142 5.78 9.44 -2.04
N SER A 143 5.01 9.84 -3.03
CA SER A 143 4.87 9.12 -4.29
C SER A 143 4.61 10.11 -5.40
N PHE A 144 4.88 9.70 -6.63
CA PHE A 144 4.72 10.56 -7.79
C PHE A 144 4.18 9.82 -9.00
N PHE A 145 3.69 10.59 -9.95
CA PHE A 145 3.32 10.12 -11.28
C PHE A 145 3.75 11.15 -12.32
N ASP A 146 4.25 10.67 -13.45
CA ASP A 146 4.70 11.51 -14.56
C ASP A 146 3.59 11.62 -15.61
N PHE A 147 3.26 12.85 -15.97
CA PHE A 147 2.26 13.22 -16.94
C PHE A 147 2.89 13.78 -18.21
N PRO A 148 2.24 13.67 -19.37
CA PRO A 148 2.69 14.36 -20.57
C PRO A 148 2.93 15.87 -20.34
N ALA A 149 3.96 16.44 -20.96
CA ALA A 149 4.34 17.84 -20.74
C ALA A 149 3.25 18.85 -21.07
N ASN A 150 2.33 18.49 -21.98
CA ASN A 150 1.18 19.32 -22.37
C ASN A 150 -0.03 19.20 -21.43
N GLN A 151 0.04 18.38 -20.37
CA GLN A 151 -1.04 18.26 -19.41
C GLN A 151 -0.95 19.37 -18.36
N ASP A 152 -2.06 20.11 -18.18
CA ASP A 152 -2.20 21.10 -17.12
C ASP A 152 -2.54 20.44 -15.79
N ILE A 153 -2.02 21.01 -14.69
CA ILE A 153 -2.31 20.55 -13.32
C ILE A 153 -3.83 20.55 -13.01
N ASN A 154 -4.57 21.51 -13.56
CA ASN A 154 -6.02 21.62 -13.36
C ASN A 154 -6.83 20.55 -14.10
N GLN A 155 -6.21 19.80 -15.00
CA GLN A 155 -6.81 18.70 -15.75
C GLN A 155 -6.56 17.34 -15.07
N ILE A 156 -5.81 17.31 -13.96
CA ILE A 156 -5.54 16.10 -13.21
C ILE A 156 -6.81 15.67 -12.49
N ASN A 157 -7.30 14.49 -12.85
CA ASN A 157 -8.52 13.93 -12.27
C ASN A 157 -8.22 12.96 -11.10
N ARG A 158 -9.29 12.59 -10.36
CA ARG A 158 -9.18 11.66 -9.23
C ARG A 158 -8.48 10.34 -9.60
N GLY A 159 -8.78 9.76 -10.77
CA GLY A 159 -8.19 8.48 -11.17
C GLY A 159 -6.66 8.53 -11.33
N GLN A 160 -6.14 9.68 -11.76
CA GLN A 160 -4.71 9.91 -11.86
C GLN A 160 -4.08 10.12 -10.48
N ILE A 161 -4.75 10.81 -9.58
CA ILE A 161 -4.32 10.97 -8.18
C ILE A 161 -4.30 9.61 -7.48
N ASN A 162 -5.29 8.75 -7.71
CA ASN A 162 -5.35 7.41 -7.13
C ASN A 162 -4.12 6.58 -7.47
N GLN A 163 -3.55 6.68 -8.68
CA GLN A 163 -2.32 5.97 -9.03
C GLN A 163 -1.11 6.36 -8.16
N ILE A 164 -1.06 7.62 -7.72
CA ILE A 164 -0.05 8.10 -6.77
C ILE A 164 -0.38 7.57 -5.37
N MET A 165 -1.65 7.66 -4.99
CA MET A 165 -2.12 7.26 -3.66
C MET A 165 -1.96 5.76 -3.42
N ASP A 166 -2.24 4.91 -4.41
CA ASP A 166 -2.09 3.45 -4.28
C ASP A 166 -0.66 3.06 -3.87
N ARG A 167 0.35 3.66 -4.51
CA ARG A 167 1.76 3.43 -4.16
C ARG A 167 2.12 3.98 -2.79
N LEU A 168 1.63 5.18 -2.48
CA LEU A 168 1.90 5.84 -1.21
C LEU A 168 1.29 5.02 -0.05
N ILE A 169 0.02 4.65 -0.18
CA ILE A 169 -0.69 3.85 0.83
C ILE A 169 -0.05 2.47 0.99
N TYR A 170 0.35 1.83 -0.12
CA TYR A 170 1.08 0.57 -0.06
C TYR A 170 2.36 0.67 0.77
N ASN A 171 3.15 1.74 0.59
CA ASN A 171 4.37 1.96 1.38
C ASN A 171 4.07 2.15 2.87
N VAL A 172 3.03 2.92 3.20
CA VAL A 172 2.56 3.09 4.58
C VAL A 172 2.09 1.76 5.15
N PHE A 173 1.26 1.04 4.41
CA PHE A 173 0.73 -0.27 4.81
C PHE A 173 1.85 -1.28 5.10
N THR A 174 2.83 -1.38 4.21
CA THR A 174 3.97 -2.27 4.39
C THR A 174 4.76 -1.92 5.65
N LYS A 175 4.93 -0.63 5.92
CA LYS A 175 5.62 -0.15 7.12
C LYS A 175 4.84 -0.40 8.41
N THR A 176 3.50 -0.35 8.36
CA THR A 176 2.64 -0.49 9.55
C THR A 176 2.31 -1.93 9.90
N VAL A 177 1.82 -2.72 8.94
CA VAL A 177 1.22 -4.04 9.21
C VAL A 177 1.88 -5.21 8.48
N ALA A 178 2.77 -4.94 7.53
CA ALA A 178 3.51 -5.95 6.78
C ALA A 178 5.02 -5.83 7.00
N ASN A 179 5.44 -5.28 8.14
CA ASN A 179 6.86 -5.07 8.45
C ASN A 179 7.58 -6.42 8.58
N TRP A 180 8.40 -6.73 7.58
CA TRP A 180 9.22 -7.94 7.47
C TRP A 180 10.58 -7.71 8.13
#